data_7f462b3feeff33ab41c897c43669402e
#
_entry.id   7f462b3feeff33ab41c897c43669402e
#
_cell.length_a   1.000
_cell.length_b   1.000
_cell.length_c   1.000
_cell.angle_alpha   90.00
_cell.angle_beta   90.00
_cell.angle_gamma   90.00
#
_symmetry.space_group_name_H-M   'P 1'
#
loop_
_entity.id
_entity.type
_entity.pdbx_description
1 polymer ?
#
loop_
_entity_poly.entity_id
_entity_poly.type
_entity_poly.pdbx_seq_one_letter_code
_entity_poly.pdbx_strand_id
1 'polypeptide(L)'
;MRLDPRIAPEGVALIGEIVSRFERKGLKVVGLRLLTVPRDMAEQHYAVHAGKHFYAGLVEFITSGPVAALALEGPDAIATVRRMVGRTMPNEAEPGTIRGDLGISGLRNLIHASDAPETAVSELELWFGADTLVDYERAVDTWIVAEEPPRA
;
A
#
# COMPACT_ATOMS: atom_id res chain seq x y z
N MET A 1 -2.54 1.97 0.07
CA MET A 1 -1.13 1.53 0.21
C MET A 1 -0.22 2.73 0.09
N ARG A 2 0.71 2.87 1.00
CA ARG A 2 1.64 4.02 1.06
C ARG A 2 3.07 3.55 0.81
N LEU A 3 3.81 4.29 -0.01
CA LEU A 3 5.24 4.14 -0.23
C LEU A 3 5.99 5.36 0.32
N ASP A 4 7.04 5.14 1.10
CA ASP A 4 7.90 6.24 1.58
C ASP A 4 9.02 6.51 0.56
N PRO A 5 9.06 7.70 -0.07
CA PRO A 5 10.05 8.02 -1.08
C PRO A 5 11.45 8.31 -0.54
N ARG A 6 11.65 8.36 0.80
CA ARG A 6 12.91 8.78 1.44
C ARG A 6 13.86 7.65 1.77
N ILE A 7 13.63 6.45 1.27
CA ILE A 7 14.35 5.26 1.72
C ILE A 7 15.63 4.98 0.95
N ALA A 8 15.97 5.81 -0.01
CA ALA A 8 17.30 5.72 -0.60
C ALA A 8 18.05 7.04 -0.37
N PRO A 9 19.22 7.01 0.26
CA PRO A 9 20.07 8.18 0.43
C PRO A 9 20.49 8.83 -0.89
N GLU A 10 20.26 8.17 -2.01
CA GLU A 10 20.71 8.55 -3.34
C GLU A 10 19.58 8.63 -4.38
N GLY A 11 18.33 8.86 -3.96
CA GLY A 11 17.23 9.12 -4.90
C GLY A 11 16.71 7.91 -5.67
N VAL A 12 17.02 6.70 -5.25
CA VAL A 12 16.40 5.50 -5.82
C VAL A 12 14.97 5.39 -5.31
N ALA A 13 14.01 5.89 -6.10
CA ALA A 13 12.60 5.76 -5.81
C ALA A 13 12.18 4.30 -6.02
N LEU A 14 11.80 3.60 -4.94
CA LEU A 14 11.30 2.23 -5.00
C LEU A 14 9.85 2.12 -5.50
N ILE A 15 9.20 3.25 -5.80
CA ILE A 15 7.80 3.29 -6.25
C ILE A 15 7.59 2.39 -7.46
N GLY A 16 8.41 2.53 -8.49
CA GLY A 16 8.31 1.74 -9.72
C GLY A 16 8.51 0.24 -9.48
N GLU A 17 9.47 -0.14 -8.66
CA GLU A 17 9.72 -1.55 -8.30
C GLU A 17 8.52 -2.14 -7.55
N ILE A 18 7.98 -1.44 -6.58
CA ILE A 18 6.86 -1.91 -5.76
C ILE A 18 5.58 -2.01 -6.59
N VAL A 19 5.29 -1.00 -7.42
CA VAL A 19 4.15 -1.03 -8.36
C VAL A 19 4.29 -2.22 -9.29
N SER A 20 5.46 -2.40 -9.90
CA SER A 20 5.73 -3.52 -10.80
C SER A 20 5.53 -4.89 -10.14
N ARG A 21 5.86 -5.06 -8.86
CA ARG A 21 5.58 -6.31 -8.12
C ARG A 21 4.10 -6.61 -8.04
N PHE A 22 3.26 -5.60 -7.77
CA PHE A 22 1.81 -5.79 -7.73
C PHE A 22 1.23 -6.09 -9.11
N GLU A 23 1.67 -5.39 -10.15
CA GLU A 23 1.22 -5.64 -11.52
C GLU A 23 1.63 -7.04 -12.01
N ARG A 24 2.87 -7.46 -11.76
CA ARG A 24 3.33 -8.83 -12.07
C ARG A 24 2.56 -9.90 -11.32
N LYS A 25 2.03 -9.60 -10.13
CA LYS A 25 1.15 -10.49 -9.38
C LYS A 25 -0.24 -10.59 -9.98
N GLY A 26 -0.59 -9.72 -10.91
CA GLY A 26 -1.89 -9.66 -11.55
C GLY A 26 -2.86 -8.64 -10.94
N LEU A 27 -2.43 -7.91 -9.91
CA LEU A 27 -3.25 -6.84 -9.35
C LEU A 27 -3.37 -5.67 -10.34
N LYS A 28 -4.56 -5.10 -10.47
CA LYS A 28 -4.84 -3.94 -11.32
C LYS A 28 -4.66 -2.65 -10.51
N VAL A 29 -3.90 -1.70 -11.02
CA VAL A 29 -3.76 -0.37 -10.41
C VAL A 29 -4.94 0.49 -10.86
N VAL A 30 -5.88 0.74 -9.98
CA VAL A 30 -7.08 1.56 -10.26
C VAL A 30 -6.97 2.98 -9.72
N GLY A 31 -5.92 3.27 -8.92
CA GLY A 31 -5.60 4.61 -8.43
C GLY A 31 -4.13 4.73 -8.09
N LEU A 32 -3.53 5.86 -8.48
CA LEU A 32 -2.13 6.19 -8.15
C LEU A 32 -2.03 7.70 -7.93
N ARG A 33 -1.57 8.09 -6.74
CA ARG A 33 -1.37 9.51 -6.38
C ARG A 33 -0.01 9.68 -5.71
N LEU A 34 0.71 10.72 -6.12
CA LEU A 34 1.90 11.20 -5.41
C LEU A 34 1.52 12.53 -4.74
N LEU A 35 1.60 12.60 -3.41
CA LEU A 35 1.18 13.77 -2.66
C LEU A 35 2.01 13.98 -1.39
N THR A 36 2.11 15.22 -0.95
CA THR A 36 2.50 15.55 0.41
C THR A 36 1.26 15.49 1.29
N VAL A 37 1.28 14.65 2.31
CA VAL A 37 0.10 14.38 3.16
C VAL A 37 -0.13 15.57 4.10
N PRO A 38 -1.30 16.23 4.06
CA PRO A 38 -1.67 17.23 5.06
C PRO A 38 -1.76 16.60 6.45
N ARG A 39 -1.50 17.40 7.49
CA ARG A 39 -1.45 16.91 8.87
C ARG A 39 -2.80 16.35 9.34
N ASP A 40 -3.89 17.01 9.02
CA ASP A 40 -5.25 16.57 9.34
C ASP A 40 -5.59 15.21 8.70
N MET A 41 -5.21 15.02 7.45
CA MET A 41 -5.34 13.72 6.77
C MET A 41 -4.49 12.63 7.42
N ALA A 42 -3.27 12.96 7.86
CA ALA A 42 -2.41 12.03 8.57
C ALA A 42 -2.99 11.63 9.95
N GLU A 43 -3.53 12.60 10.68
CA GLU A 43 -4.19 12.38 11.97
C GLU A 43 -5.44 11.52 11.81
N GLN A 44 -6.23 11.74 10.77
CA GLN A 44 -7.39 10.91 10.44
C GLN A 44 -6.97 9.47 10.06
N HIS A 45 -5.94 9.31 9.25
CA HIS A 45 -5.43 7.99 8.86
C HIS A 45 -4.96 7.16 10.06
N TYR A 46 -4.32 7.81 11.04
CA TYR A 46 -3.82 7.15 12.25
C TYR A 46 -4.74 7.29 13.47
N ALA A 47 -6.00 7.70 13.30
CA ALA A 47 -6.93 7.94 14.41
C ALA A 47 -7.06 6.72 15.34
N VAL A 48 -7.02 5.49 14.81
CA VAL A 48 -7.04 4.23 15.58
C VAL A 48 -5.85 4.06 16.54
N HIS A 49 -4.81 4.86 16.35
CA HIS A 49 -3.59 4.86 17.17
C HIS A 49 -3.50 6.09 18.10
N ALA A 50 -4.51 6.95 18.11
CA ALA A 50 -4.55 8.11 18.99
C ALA A 50 -4.32 7.70 20.46
N GLY A 51 -3.48 8.46 21.17
CA GLY A 51 -3.10 8.17 22.55
C GLY A 51 -1.99 7.13 22.75
N LYS A 52 -1.55 6.43 21.71
CA LYS A 52 -0.38 5.51 21.78
C LYS A 52 0.92 6.31 21.69
N HIS A 53 1.94 5.86 22.42
CA HIS A 53 3.25 6.55 22.50
C HIS A 53 3.94 6.79 21.14
N PHE A 54 3.64 5.97 20.13
CA PHE A 54 4.22 6.08 18.78
C PHE A 54 3.38 6.93 17.82
N TYR A 55 2.16 7.37 18.19
CA TYR A 55 1.23 8.10 17.32
C TYR A 55 1.85 9.36 16.71
N ALA A 56 2.45 10.21 17.55
CA ALA A 56 3.06 11.46 17.09
C ALA A 56 4.17 11.20 16.05
N GLY A 57 4.99 10.17 16.28
CA GLY A 57 6.04 9.77 15.35
C GLY A 57 5.50 9.27 13.99
N LEU A 58 4.36 8.56 13.98
CA LEU A 58 3.69 8.15 12.74
C LEU A 58 3.19 9.35 11.94
N VAL A 59 2.52 10.31 12.61
CA VAL A 59 2.02 11.53 11.96
C VAL A 59 3.17 12.35 11.41
N GLU A 60 4.22 12.58 12.20
CA GLU A 60 5.42 13.31 11.77
C GLU A 60 6.08 12.62 10.58
N PHE A 61 6.21 11.30 10.63
CA PHE A 61 6.84 10.53 9.55
C PHE A 61 6.07 10.62 8.24
N ILE A 62 4.72 10.48 8.25
CA ILE A 62 3.91 10.51 7.02
C ILE A 62 3.86 11.89 6.39
N THR A 63 3.96 12.96 7.20
CA THR A 63 3.91 14.36 6.73
C THR A 63 5.26 14.91 6.31
N SER A 64 6.36 14.20 6.57
CA SER A 64 7.73 14.70 6.39
C SER A 64 8.23 14.65 4.93
N GLY A 65 7.46 14.13 4.00
CA GLY A 65 7.82 14.08 2.57
C GLY A 65 6.68 13.54 1.71
N PRO A 66 6.84 13.52 0.39
CA PRO A 66 5.83 12.98 -0.50
C PRO A 66 5.64 11.47 -0.29
N VAL A 67 4.42 10.99 -0.46
CA VAL A 67 4.06 9.57 -0.42
C VAL A 67 3.32 9.19 -1.69
N ALA A 68 3.50 7.94 -2.14
CA ALA A 68 2.68 7.36 -3.19
C ALA A 68 1.54 6.55 -2.56
N ALA A 69 0.31 6.91 -2.87
CA ALA A 69 -0.87 6.15 -2.53
C ALA A 69 -1.30 5.31 -3.74
N LEU A 70 -1.62 4.03 -3.49
CA LEU A 70 -2.04 3.08 -4.52
C LEU A 70 -3.39 2.47 -4.14
N ALA A 71 -4.31 2.43 -5.08
CA ALA A 71 -5.51 1.61 -5.03
C ALA A 71 -5.33 0.43 -5.99
N LEU A 72 -5.48 -0.78 -5.45
CA LEU A 72 -5.27 -2.03 -6.17
C LEU A 72 -6.55 -2.86 -6.16
N GLU A 73 -6.87 -3.47 -7.30
CA GLU A 73 -8.01 -4.35 -7.52
C GLU A 73 -7.55 -5.74 -7.96
N GLY A 74 -8.23 -6.77 -7.51
CA GLY A 74 -8.01 -8.15 -7.91
C GLY A 74 -8.63 -9.15 -6.92
N PRO A 75 -8.63 -10.46 -7.26
CA PRO A 75 -9.09 -11.50 -6.36
C PRO A 75 -8.32 -11.49 -5.04
N ASP A 76 -9.04 -11.53 -3.91
CA ASP A 76 -8.44 -11.50 -2.57
C ASP A 76 -7.36 -10.41 -2.40
N ALA A 77 -7.57 -9.21 -2.99
CA ALA A 77 -6.55 -8.17 -3.10
C ALA A 77 -5.91 -7.83 -1.75
N ILE A 78 -6.69 -7.70 -0.67
CA ILE A 78 -6.18 -7.37 0.67
C ILE A 78 -5.21 -8.44 1.16
N ALA A 79 -5.62 -9.71 1.15
CA ALA A 79 -4.79 -10.83 1.61
C ALA A 79 -3.55 -11.00 0.71
N THR A 80 -3.71 -10.82 -0.59
CA THR A 80 -2.61 -10.91 -1.56
C THR A 80 -1.59 -9.80 -1.34
N VAL A 81 -2.03 -8.54 -1.21
CA VAL A 81 -1.15 -7.38 -0.94
C VAL A 81 -0.41 -7.59 0.38
N ARG A 82 -1.09 -8.00 1.44
CA ARG A 82 -0.44 -8.22 2.74
C ARG A 82 0.63 -9.32 2.70
N ARG A 83 0.39 -10.42 1.99
CA ARG A 83 1.43 -11.45 1.77
C ARG A 83 2.63 -10.92 0.99
N MET A 84 2.40 -10.09 -0.03
CA MET A 84 3.47 -9.48 -0.83
C MET A 84 4.25 -8.43 -0.05
N VAL A 85 3.59 -7.67 0.83
CA VAL A 85 4.24 -6.68 1.69
C VAL A 85 5.13 -7.33 2.75
N GLY A 86 4.69 -8.43 3.34
CA GLY A 86 5.42 -9.13 4.40
C GLY A 86 5.15 -8.58 5.80
N ARG A 87 5.82 -9.15 6.79
CA ARG A 87 5.70 -8.76 8.21
C ARG A 87 6.02 -7.30 8.43
N THR A 88 5.47 -6.74 9.50
CA THR A 88 5.64 -5.31 9.83
C THR A 88 7.10 -4.91 10.03
N MET A 89 7.87 -5.79 10.66
CA MET A 89 9.31 -5.59 10.87
C MET A 89 10.10 -6.16 9.68
N PRO A 90 10.83 -5.34 8.90
CA PRO A 90 11.54 -5.80 7.72
C PRO A 90 12.54 -6.93 7.98
N ASN A 91 13.25 -6.89 9.12
CA ASN A 91 14.21 -7.93 9.51
C ASN A 91 13.56 -9.28 9.86
N GLU A 92 12.24 -9.30 10.04
CA GLU A 92 11.44 -10.52 10.29
C GLU A 92 10.60 -10.92 9.08
N ALA A 93 10.58 -10.08 8.04
CA ALA A 93 9.83 -10.32 6.82
C ALA A 93 10.55 -11.34 5.94
N GLU A 94 9.78 -12.25 5.36
CA GLU A 94 10.32 -13.31 4.53
C GLU A 94 10.97 -12.74 3.27
N PRO A 95 12.11 -13.29 2.80
CA PRO A 95 12.66 -12.98 1.49
C PRO A 95 11.62 -13.16 0.38
N GLY A 96 11.65 -12.29 -0.63
CA GLY A 96 10.65 -12.24 -1.69
C GLY A 96 9.47 -11.31 -1.37
N THR A 97 9.28 -10.92 -0.12
CA THR A 97 8.31 -9.86 0.24
C THR A 97 8.93 -8.48 0.04
N ILE A 98 8.07 -7.47 -0.13
CA ILE A 98 8.54 -6.08 -0.32
C ILE A 98 9.40 -5.62 0.86
N ARG A 99 8.96 -5.88 2.09
CA ARG A 99 9.73 -5.51 3.28
C ARG A 99 10.97 -6.36 3.48
N GLY A 100 10.90 -7.66 3.20
CA GLY A 100 12.04 -8.57 3.34
C GLY A 100 13.18 -8.25 2.36
N ASP A 101 12.84 -7.85 1.13
CA ASP A 101 13.84 -7.55 0.11
C ASP A 101 14.38 -6.12 0.18
N LEU A 102 13.51 -5.15 0.54
CA LEU A 102 13.78 -3.72 0.33
C LEU A 102 13.86 -2.93 1.63
N GLY A 103 13.45 -3.51 2.77
CA GLY A 103 13.43 -2.86 4.07
C GLY A 103 14.56 -3.32 4.98
N ILE A 104 15.09 -2.40 5.81
CA ILE A 104 16.10 -2.72 6.83
C ILE A 104 15.62 -2.31 8.23
N SER A 105 14.91 -1.19 8.34
CA SER A 105 14.55 -0.58 9.62
C SER A 105 13.07 -0.77 9.96
N GLY A 106 12.78 -1.25 11.17
CA GLY A 106 11.41 -1.41 11.65
C GLY A 106 10.62 -0.11 11.78
N LEU A 107 11.29 1.02 12.03
CA LEU A 107 10.67 2.34 12.10
C LEU A 107 10.36 2.92 10.70
N ARG A 108 11.01 2.41 9.66
CA ARG A 108 10.86 2.85 8.27
C ARG A 108 10.61 1.65 7.39
N ASN A 109 9.43 1.03 7.57
CA ASN A 109 9.08 -0.24 6.95
C ASN A 109 8.47 -0.12 5.55
N LEU A 110 8.82 0.94 4.80
CA LEU A 110 8.55 1.18 3.38
C LEU A 110 7.11 1.44 2.99
N ILE A 111 6.18 0.63 3.47
CA ILE A 111 4.84 0.52 2.91
C ILE A 111 3.82 0.22 4.01
N HIS A 112 2.65 0.85 3.90
CA HIS A 112 1.44 0.48 4.63
C HIS A 112 0.49 -0.29 3.71
N ALA A 113 -0.27 -1.22 4.25
CA ALA A 113 -1.34 -1.93 3.55
C ALA A 113 -2.52 -2.14 4.50
N SER A 114 -3.72 -1.92 3.98
CA SER A 114 -4.98 -2.18 4.70
C SER A 114 -5.01 -3.63 5.21
N ASP A 115 -5.57 -3.85 6.38
CA ASP A 115 -5.58 -5.15 7.06
C ASP A 115 -6.94 -5.87 6.98
N ALA A 116 -8.01 -5.14 6.65
CA ALA A 116 -9.36 -5.66 6.55
C ALA A 116 -10.15 -4.94 5.44
N PRO A 117 -11.28 -5.50 4.95
CA PRO A 117 -12.14 -4.86 3.97
C PRO A 117 -12.67 -3.50 4.43
N GLU A 118 -13.10 -3.40 5.69
CA GLU A 118 -13.64 -2.17 6.27
C GLU A 118 -12.58 -1.07 6.33
N THR A 119 -11.36 -1.42 6.73
CA THR A 119 -10.21 -0.52 6.73
C THR A 119 -9.86 -0.08 5.31
N ALA A 120 -9.90 -1.00 4.35
CA ALA A 120 -9.61 -0.69 2.95
C ALA A 120 -10.61 0.32 2.38
N VAL A 121 -11.91 0.17 2.66
CA VAL A 121 -12.95 1.11 2.19
C VAL A 121 -12.72 2.50 2.76
N SER A 122 -12.52 2.64 4.07
CA SER A 122 -12.29 3.93 4.72
C SER A 122 -10.98 4.59 4.27
N GLU A 123 -9.93 3.80 4.05
CA GLU A 123 -8.67 4.31 3.53
C GLU A 123 -8.79 4.73 2.06
N LEU A 124 -9.50 4.00 1.22
CA LEU A 124 -9.76 4.40 -0.17
C LEU A 124 -10.51 5.73 -0.22
N GLU A 125 -11.53 5.90 0.60
CA GLU A 125 -12.28 7.15 0.68
C GLU A 125 -11.38 8.32 1.13
N LEU A 126 -10.58 8.13 2.18
CA LEU A 126 -9.66 9.15 2.69
C LEU A 126 -8.58 9.54 1.67
N TRP A 127 -7.99 8.56 0.98
CA TRP A 127 -6.83 8.78 0.12
C TRP A 127 -7.20 9.16 -1.32
N PHE A 128 -8.36 8.72 -1.81
CA PHE A 128 -8.76 8.93 -3.21
C PHE A 128 -10.08 9.70 -3.35
N GLY A 129 -10.99 9.61 -2.36
CA GLY A 129 -12.35 10.11 -2.51
C GLY A 129 -13.19 9.23 -3.46
N ALA A 130 -14.46 9.57 -3.63
CA ALA A 130 -15.41 8.72 -4.34
C ALA A 130 -15.17 8.60 -5.85
N ASP A 131 -14.54 9.60 -6.49
CA ASP A 131 -14.57 9.75 -7.96
C ASP A 131 -13.18 9.68 -8.64
N THR A 132 -12.14 9.25 -7.94
CA THR A 132 -10.77 9.26 -8.49
C THR A 132 -10.22 7.89 -8.85
N LEU A 133 -10.97 6.82 -8.60
CA LEU A 133 -10.59 5.48 -9.05
C LEU A 133 -11.03 5.25 -10.49
N VAL A 134 -10.15 4.64 -11.27
CA VAL A 134 -10.40 4.40 -12.70
C VAL A 134 -10.85 2.97 -12.89
N ASP A 135 -12.00 2.78 -13.52
CA ASP A 135 -12.45 1.47 -13.99
C ASP A 135 -12.02 1.27 -15.45
N TYR A 136 -11.33 0.16 -15.73
CA TYR A 136 -10.87 -0.19 -17.07
C TYR A 136 -10.58 -1.68 -17.18
N GLU A 137 -10.70 -2.21 -18.40
CA GLU A 137 -10.35 -3.60 -18.72
C GLU A 137 -8.90 -3.70 -19.19
N ARG A 138 -8.21 -4.77 -18.80
CA ARG A 138 -6.88 -5.11 -19.31
C ARG A 138 -6.97 -6.34 -20.21
N ALA A 139 -6.27 -6.32 -21.33
CA ALA A 139 -6.22 -7.48 -22.26
C ALA A 139 -5.71 -8.77 -21.59
N VAL A 140 -4.98 -8.64 -20.47
CA VAL A 140 -4.44 -9.77 -19.71
C VAL A 140 -5.41 -10.33 -18.66
N ASP A 141 -6.52 -9.69 -18.37
CA ASP A 141 -7.43 -10.10 -17.30
C ASP A 141 -8.01 -11.49 -17.53
N THR A 142 -8.30 -11.85 -18.78
CA THR A 142 -8.76 -13.18 -19.17
C THR A 142 -7.74 -14.30 -18.88
N TRP A 143 -6.47 -13.96 -18.72
CA TRP A 143 -5.38 -14.91 -18.42
C TRP A 143 -4.99 -14.94 -16.94
N ILE A 144 -5.32 -13.88 -16.21
CA ILE A 144 -4.94 -13.71 -14.80
C ILE A 144 -6.06 -14.18 -13.87
N VAL A 145 -7.31 -13.88 -14.24
CA VAL A 145 -8.50 -14.24 -13.47
C VAL A 145 -9.27 -15.29 -14.21
N ALA A 146 -9.08 -16.56 -13.85
CA ALA A 146 -9.96 -17.62 -14.31
C ALA A 146 -11.34 -17.45 -13.66
N GLU A 147 -12.42 -17.60 -14.44
CA GLU A 147 -13.75 -17.79 -13.88
C GLU A 147 -13.71 -19.09 -13.06
N GLU A 148 -13.73 -18.99 -11.72
CA GLU A 148 -13.91 -20.19 -10.90
C GLU A 148 -15.29 -20.78 -11.21
N PRO A 149 -15.38 -22.07 -11.58
CA PRO A 149 -16.66 -22.71 -11.68
C PRO A 149 -17.38 -22.63 -10.32
N PRO A 150 -18.71 -22.50 -10.30
CA PRO A 150 -19.47 -22.42 -9.06
C PRO A 150 -19.07 -23.60 -8.17
N ARG A 151 -18.67 -23.31 -6.95
CA ARG A 151 -18.35 -24.34 -5.94
C ARG A 151 -19.65 -25.13 -5.68
N ALA A 152 -19.62 -26.43 -5.94
CA ALA A 152 -20.73 -27.35 -5.70
C ALA A 152 -21.05 -27.48 -4.20
#